data_ce357e6b8b2832ae126391c089a227fa
#
_entry.id   ce357e6b8b2832ae126391c089a227fa
#
_cell.length_a   1.000
_cell.length_b   1.000
_cell.length_c   1.000
_cell.angle_alpha   90.00
_cell.angle_beta   90.00
_cell.angle_gamma   90.00
#
_symmetry.space_group_name_H-M   'P 1'
#
loop_
_entity.id
_entity.type
_entity.pdbx_description
1 polymer ?
#
loop_
_entity_poly.entity_id
_entity_poly.type
_entity_poly.pdbx_seq_one_letter_code
_entity_poly.pdbx_strand_id
1 'polypeptide(L)'
;MKRLFCYIGFLFSCIFTLKYYYVFKGIYKYIYTGFFKRYFASFGNDSVINPSFLMLIGPRKIHIGSNVYIGSRVQLTAWEKIDDVTYSPEILLGDNVSIGDESQITSINRIVIGTGVLTGKKVLITDNAHGQFNETDLRKKPLEREMFSKGPVIIKDNVWIGEKATILAGVTIGTGCIIGANSVVTKDIPDYCIVAGAPAKIIKRIGDEK
;
A
#
# COMPACT_ATOMS: atom_id res chain seq x y z
N MET A 1 33.39 18.87 17.90
CA MET A 1 32.23 19.15 17.05
C MET A 1 30.93 18.42 17.50
N LYS A 2 30.86 17.06 17.57
CA LYS A 2 29.61 16.33 17.93
C LYS A 2 29.01 16.78 19.26
N ARG A 3 29.82 16.94 20.35
CA ARG A 3 29.32 17.38 21.67
C ARG A 3 28.71 18.79 21.64
N LEU A 4 29.30 19.71 20.84
CA LEU A 4 28.79 21.06 20.69
C LEU A 4 27.40 21.06 20.02
N PHE A 5 27.22 20.30 18.94
CA PHE A 5 25.91 20.19 18.29
C PHE A 5 24.85 19.52 19.17
N CYS A 6 25.25 18.50 19.98
CA CYS A 6 24.34 17.92 20.95
C CYS A 6 23.91 18.92 22.03
N TYR A 7 24.83 19.76 22.50
CA TYR A 7 24.55 20.80 23.49
C TYR A 7 23.65 21.90 22.92
N ILE A 8 23.90 22.34 21.69
CA ILE A 8 23.02 23.27 20.98
C ILE A 8 21.62 22.68 20.82
N GLY A 9 21.50 21.40 20.41
CA GLY A 9 20.23 20.69 20.32
C GLY A 9 19.50 20.61 21.66
N PHE A 10 20.22 20.39 22.75
CA PHE A 10 19.65 20.41 24.10
C PHE A 10 19.09 21.79 24.46
N LEU A 11 19.84 22.86 24.23
CA LEU A 11 19.38 24.23 24.46
C LEU A 11 18.13 24.56 23.62
N PHE A 12 18.12 24.14 22.35
CA PHE A 12 16.93 24.26 21.50
C PHE A 12 15.72 23.51 22.07
N SER A 13 15.92 22.34 22.67
CA SER A 13 14.82 21.56 23.27
C SER A 13 14.19 22.21 24.48
N CYS A 14 14.91 23.09 25.18
CA CYS A 14 14.36 23.88 26.29
C CYS A 14 13.36 24.95 25.84
N ILE A 15 13.49 25.42 24.57
CA ILE A 15 12.62 26.45 23.99
C ILE A 15 11.54 25.77 23.12
N PHE A 16 11.96 24.84 22.27
CA PHE A 16 11.09 24.10 21.36
C PHE A 16 10.78 22.70 21.90
N THR A 17 9.70 22.59 22.67
CA THR A 17 9.27 21.30 23.22
C THR A 17 8.80 20.35 22.12
N LEU A 18 8.74 19.03 22.40
CA LEU A 18 8.16 18.02 21.52
C LEU A 18 6.76 18.40 20.99
N LYS A 19 5.99 19.16 21.78
CA LYS A 19 4.67 19.66 21.37
C LYS A 19 4.76 20.50 20.08
N TYR A 20 5.70 21.45 20.02
CA TYR A 20 5.90 22.26 18.82
C TYR A 20 6.39 21.42 17.64
N TYR A 21 7.29 20.46 17.87
CA TYR A 21 7.73 19.52 16.83
C TYR A 21 6.52 18.80 16.18
N TYR A 22 5.60 18.24 16.99
CA TYR A 22 4.43 17.56 16.47
C TYR A 22 3.44 18.49 15.76
N VAL A 23 3.29 19.73 16.23
CA VAL A 23 2.47 20.75 15.55
C VAL A 23 3.05 21.06 14.17
N PHE A 24 4.36 21.36 14.08
CA PHE A 24 5.01 21.62 12.80
C PHE A 24 4.95 20.41 11.85
N LYS A 25 5.16 19.21 12.37
CA LYS A 25 5.01 17.97 11.61
C LYS A 25 3.58 17.81 11.05
N GLY A 26 2.57 18.14 11.85
CA GLY A 26 1.17 18.15 11.42
C GLY A 26 0.91 19.15 10.30
N ILE A 27 1.35 20.40 10.46
CA ILE A 27 1.21 21.45 9.42
C ILE A 27 1.92 21.02 8.14
N TYR A 28 3.15 20.52 8.25
CA TYR A 28 3.92 20.06 7.10
C TYR A 28 3.20 18.92 6.34
N LYS A 29 2.59 17.99 7.04
CA LYS A 29 1.77 16.92 6.43
C LYS A 29 0.63 17.49 5.57
N TYR A 30 -0.09 18.48 6.05
CA TYR A 30 -1.19 19.08 5.28
C TYR A 30 -0.70 19.87 4.07
N ILE A 31 0.41 20.62 4.20
CA ILE A 31 1.05 21.31 3.06
C ILE A 31 1.50 20.28 2.01
N TYR A 32 2.14 19.21 2.45
CA TYR A 32 2.59 18.12 1.59
C TYR A 32 1.40 17.47 0.85
N THR A 33 0.33 17.16 1.57
CA THR A 33 -0.91 16.65 0.97
C THR A 33 -1.47 17.59 -0.07
N GLY A 34 -1.58 18.90 0.26
CA GLY A 34 -2.07 19.93 -0.65
C GLY A 34 -1.26 20.03 -1.94
N PHE A 35 0.06 19.87 -1.86
CA PHE A 35 0.94 19.84 -3.03
C PHE A 35 0.67 18.62 -3.92
N PHE A 36 0.52 17.43 -3.35
CA PHE A 36 0.41 16.19 -4.12
C PHE A 36 -0.99 15.90 -4.65
N LYS A 37 -2.07 16.31 -3.93
CA LYS A 37 -3.45 15.92 -4.27
C LYS A 37 -3.85 16.19 -5.73
N ARG A 38 -3.34 17.26 -6.35
CA ARG A 38 -3.67 17.63 -7.74
C ARG A 38 -3.11 16.66 -8.79
N TYR A 39 -2.13 15.84 -8.44
CA TYR A 39 -1.50 14.91 -9.38
C TYR A 39 -2.27 13.60 -9.53
N PHE A 40 -3.09 13.23 -8.54
CA PHE A 40 -3.91 12.04 -8.58
C PHE A 40 -5.09 12.16 -9.56
N ALA A 41 -5.63 11.02 -10.00
CA ALA A 41 -6.83 10.98 -10.84
C ALA A 41 -8.05 11.56 -10.10
N SER A 42 -8.21 11.16 -8.83
CA SER A 42 -9.15 11.76 -7.88
C SER A 42 -8.57 11.75 -6.47
N PHE A 43 -8.99 12.70 -5.64
CA PHE A 43 -8.54 12.82 -4.25
C PHE A 43 -9.69 13.34 -3.40
N GLY A 44 -10.24 12.45 -2.56
CA GLY A 44 -11.39 12.75 -1.72
C GLY A 44 -11.08 13.68 -0.56
N ASN A 45 -12.15 14.16 0.09
CA ASN A 45 -12.06 15.09 1.21
C ASN A 45 -11.42 14.41 2.44
N ASP A 46 -10.76 15.20 3.28
CA ASP A 46 -10.15 14.80 4.55
C ASP A 46 -9.07 13.71 4.42
N SER A 47 -8.65 13.41 3.19
CA SER A 47 -7.57 12.48 2.93
C SER A 47 -6.22 13.14 3.12
N VAL A 48 -5.27 12.40 3.68
CA VAL A 48 -3.94 12.91 4.01
C VAL A 48 -2.83 11.94 3.60
N ILE A 49 -1.72 12.53 3.16
CA ILE A 49 -0.50 11.83 2.81
C ILE A 49 0.58 12.26 3.80
N ASN A 50 1.15 11.33 4.51
CA ASN A 50 2.35 11.62 5.30
C ASN A 50 3.52 11.92 4.38
N PRO A 51 4.37 12.88 4.76
CA PRO A 51 5.55 13.24 3.98
C PRO A 51 6.46 12.06 3.65
N SER A 52 7.16 12.19 2.52
CA SER A 52 8.14 11.23 2.01
C SER A 52 7.51 9.99 1.37
N PHE A 53 6.94 10.14 0.17
CA PHE A 53 6.81 8.97 -0.72
C PHE A 53 8.20 8.37 -0.96
N LEU A 54 8.29 7.04 -0.90
CA LEU A 54 9.49 6.36 -1.37
C LEU A 54 9.50 6.31 -2.90
N MET A 55 8.31 6.10 -3.52
CA MET A 55 8.10 6.12 -4.97
C MET A 55 6.65 6.48 -5.30
N LEU A 56 6.46 7.36 -6.28
CA LEU A 56 5.14 7.71 -6.82
C LEU A 56 5.23 7.71 -8.35
N ILE A 57 4.57 6.75 -9.00
CA ILE A 57 4.55 6.59 -10.47
C ILE A 57 3.11 6.51 -10.95
N GLY A 58 2.80 7.15 -12.07
CA GLY A 58 1.48 7.13 -12.70
C GLY A 58 0.34 7.65 -11.80
N PRO A 59 0.49 8.76 -11.07
CA PRO A 59 -0.54 9.20 -10.13
C PRO A 59 -1.89 9.51 -10.82
N ARG A 60 -1.90 9.77 -12.12
CA ARG A 60 -3.13 9.94 -12.91
C ARG A 60 -3.96 8.67 -13.07
N LYS A 61 -3.43 7.52 -12.66
CA LYS A 61 -4.09 6.21 -12.62
C LYS A 61 -4.45 5.78 -11.19
N ILE A 62 -4.28 6.68 -10.23
CA ILE A 62 -4.51 6.40 -8.81
C ILE A 62 -5.67 7.27 -8.32
N HIS A 63 -6.70 6.61 -7.82
CA HIS A 63 -7.90 7.23 -7.26
C HIS A 63 -7.88 7.07 -5.74
N ILE A 64 -8.02 8.16 -5.03
CA ILE A 64 -8.03 8.20 -3.57
C ILE A 64 -9.40 8.69 -3.12
N GLY A 65 -10.09 7.88 -2.32
CA GLY A 65 -11.37 8.21 -1.70
C GLY A 65 -11.25 9.26 -0.60
N SER A 66 -12.31 9.44 0.17
CA SER A 66 -12.38 10.39 1.28
C SER A 66 -11.90 9.76 2.59
N ASN A 67 -11.33 10.58 3.50
CA ASN A 67 -10.81 10.15 4.79
C ASN A 67 -9.76 9.03 4.67
N VAL A 68 -8.92 9.09 3.64
CA VAL A 68 -7.83 8.13 3.42
C VAL A 68 -6.56 8.61 4.09
N TYR A 69 -5.89 7.71 4.79
CA TYR A 69 -4.58 7.95 5.39
C TYR A 69 -3.51 7.16 4.64
N ILE A 70 -2.51 7.85 4.09
CA ILE A 70 -1.34 7.23 3.47
C ILE A 70 -0.12 7.50 4.34
N GLY A 71 0.49 6.45 4.85
CA GLY A 71 1.66 6.46 5.72
C GLY A 71 2.91 7.04 5.05
N SER A 72 3.96 7.21 5.83
CA SER A 72 5.27 7.67 5.35
C SER A 72 5.99 6.57 4.56
N ARG A 73 6.79 6.96 3.57
CA ARG A 73 7.63 6.07 2.76
C ARG A 73 6.84 4.98 2.01
N VAL A 74 5.57 5.27 1.73
CA VAL A 74 4.72 4.40 0.90
C VAL A 74 5.16 4.49 -0.56
N GLN A 75 5.10 3.37 -1.28
CA GLN A 75 5.23 3.32 -2.74
C GLN A 75 3.85 3.12 -3.35
N LEU A 76 3.45 4.04 -4.21
CA LEU A 76 2.26 3.92 -5.05
C LEU A 76 2.71 3.98 -6.50
N THR A 77 2.65 2.85 -7.20
CA THR A 77 3.17 2.78 -8.57
C THR A 77 2.16 2.13 -9.50
N ALA A 78 1.66 2.94 -10.43
CA ALA A 78 0.81 2.53 -11.53
C ALA A 78 1.62 2.66 -12.83
N TRP A 79 2.16 1.54 -13.32
CA TRP A 79 3.11 1.52 -14.43
C TRP A 79 2.37 1.46 -15.76
N GLU A 80 2.31 2.59 -16.47
CA GLU A 80 1.69 2.67 -17.81
C GLU A 80 2.63 2.17 -18.92
N LYS A 81 3.95 2.22 -18.66
CA LYS A 81 4.96 1.73 -19.59
C LYS A 81 6.16 1.18 -18.82
N ILE A 82 6.64 0.01 -19.22
CA ILE A 82 7.89 -0.60 -18.75
C ILE A 82 8.61 -1.08 -20.00
N ASP A 83 9.82 -0.59 -20.23
CA ASP A 83 10.58 -0.75 -21.48
C ASP A 83 9.70 -0.34 -22.68
N ASP A 84 9.45 -1.23 -23.63
CA ASP A 84 8.63 -0.96 -24.82
C ASP A 84 7.18 -1.44 -24.69
N VAL A 85 6.80 -2.04 -23.54
CA VAL A 85 5.47 -2.57 -23.32
C VAL A 85 4.60 -1.55 -22.58
N THR A 86 3.37 -1.35 -23.09
CA THR A 86 2.37 -0.45 -22.52
C THR A 86 1.34 -1.24 -21.74
N TYR A 87 0.99 -0.74 -20.55
CA TYR A 87 -0.01 -1.31 -19.64
C TYR A 87 -1.13 -0.30 -19.37
N SER A 88 -2.23 -0.76 -18.80
CA SER A 88 -3.36 0.08 -18.42
C SER A 88 -3.68 -0.08 -16.93
N PRO A 89 -2.77 0.38 -16.04
CA PRO A 89 -2.95 0.23 -14.61
C PRO A 89 -4.07 1.10 -14.06
N GLU A 90 -4.68 0.62 -12.96
CA GLU A 90 -5.58 1.41 -12.13
C GLU A 90 -5.39 1.02 -10.66
N ILE A 91 -5.28 2.01 -9.76
CA ILE A 91 -5.28 1.81 -8.31
C ILE A 91 -6.42 2.63 -7.72
N LEU A 92 -7.35 1.94 -7.03
CA LEU A 92 -8.48 2.58 -6.37
C LEU A 92 -8.40 2.32 -4.86
N LEU A 93 -8.35 3.40 -4.09
CA LEU A 93 -8.49 3.37 -2.63
C LEU A 93 -9.88 3.92 -2.30
N GLY A 94 -10.72 3.10 -1.68
CA GLY A 94 -12.04 3.50 -1.19
C GLY A 94 -11.97 4.48 -0.03
N ASP A 95 -13.13 4.83 0.51
CA ASP A 95 -13.21 5.74 1.64
C ASP A 95 -12.72 5.10 2.95
N ASN A 96 -12.22 5.90 3.89
CA ASN A 96 -11.77 5.45 5.22
C ASN A 96 -10.63 4.39 5.16
N VAL A 97 -9.85 4.37 4.10
CA VAL A 97 -8.70 3.45 3.96
C VAL A 97 -7.49 4.01 4.72
N SER A 98 -6.78 3.13 5.42
CA SER A 98 -5.52 3.48 6.08
C SER A 98 -4.40 2.57 5.59
N ILE A 99 -3.41 3.15 4.90
CA ILE A 99 -2.20 2.47 4.41
C ILE A 99 -1.05 2.75 5.37
N GLY A 100 -0.51 1.70 5.97
CA GLY A 100 0.62 1.79 6.91
C GLY A 100 1.93 2.19 6.25
N ASP A 101 2.86 2.70 7.07
CA ASP A 101 4.18 3.17 6.63
C ASP A 101 4.93 2.09 5.85
N GLU A 102 5.75 2.52 4.89
CA GLU A 102 6.64 1.65 4.09
C GLU A 102 5.92 0.55 3.29
N SER A 103 4.60 0.65 3.13
CA SER A 103 3.83 -0.27 2.30
C SER A 103 4.04 0.03 0.82
N GLN A 104 3.90 -1.00 -0.01
CA GLN A 104 4.05 -0.92 -1.45
C GLN A 104 2.78 -1.41 -2.14
N ILE A 105 2.21 -0.58 -3.01
CA ILE A 105 1.08 -0.92 -3.88
C ILE A 105 1.55 -0.67 -5.31
N THR A 106 1.69 -1.74 -6.08
CA THR A 106 2.26 -1.69 -7.44
C THR A 106 1.37 -2.40 -8.45
N SER A 107 1.01 -1.70 -9.51
CA SER A 107 0.04 -2.17 -10.51
C SER A 107 0.54 -1.96 -11.94
N ILE A 108 0.25 -2.95 -12.79
CA ILE A 108 0.24 -2.84 -14.25
C ILE A 108 -1.16 -3.12 -14.83
N ASN A 109 -2.09 -3.62 -13.99
CA ASN A 109 -3.45 -3.97 -14.36
C ASN A 109 -4.45 -3.22 -13.45
N ARG A 110 -4.86 -3.82 -12.33
CA ARG A 110 -5.84 -3.20 -11.45
C ARG A 110 -5.72 -3.65 -10.01
N ILE A 111 -5.70 -2.69 -9.08
CA ILE A 111 -5.78 -2.94 -7.64
C ILE A 111 -6.95 -2.12 -7.08
N VAL A 112 -7.89 -2.81 -6.42
CA VAL A 112 -9.02 -2.19 -5.74
C VAL A 112 -8.93 -2.47 -4.25
N ILE A 113 -8.93 -1.42 -3.45
CA ILE A 113 -8.96 -1.49 -1.99
C ILE A 113 -10.25 -0.83 -1.53
N GLY A 114 -11.16 -1.64 -0.97
CA GLY A 114 -12.50 -1.24 -0.55
C GLY A 114 -12.52 -0.28 0.62
N THR A 115 -13.71 0.11 1.02
CA THR A 115 -13.94 1.05 2.11
C THR A 115 -13.54 0.46 3.47
N GLY A 116 -12.93 1.28 4.34
CA GLY A 116 -12.60 0.89 5.71
C GLY A 116 -11.46 -0.11 5.84
N VAL A 117 -10.67 -0.34 4.78
CA VAL A 117 -9.51 -1.24 4.82
C VAL A 117 -8.38 -0.61 5.64
N LEU A 118 -7.83 -1.39 6.55
CA LEU A 118 -6.65 -1.04 7.35
C LEU A 118 -5.48 -1.94 7.00
N THR A 119 -4.34 -1.36 6.64
CA THR A 119 -3.09 -2.12 6.53
C THR A 119 -2.12 -1.79 7.65
N GLY A 120 -1.39 -2.78 8.12
CA GLY A 120 -0.16 -2.60 8.89
C GLY A 120 0.95 -1.98 8.04
N LYS A 121 2.13 -1.87 8.63
CA LYS A 121 3.33 -1.37 7.94
C LYS A 121 3.91 -2.42 7.02
N LYS A 122 4.64 -1.97 5.97
CA LYS A 122 5.42 -2.84 5.06
C LYS A 122 4.57 -3.91 4.35
N VAL A 123 3.30 -3.62 4.11
CA VAL A 123 2.43 -4.50 3.33
C VAL A 123 2.76 -4.36 1.85
N LEU A 124 2.87 -5.50 1.14
CA LEU A 124 2.99 -5.53 -0.30
C LEU A 124 1.66 -5.95 -0.93
N ILE A 125 1.14 -5.13 -1.84
CA ILE A 125 0.00 -5.46 -2.69
C ILE A 125 0.46 -5.30 -4.14
N THR A 126 0.47 -6.41 -4.89
CA THR A 126 0.96 -6.40 -6.28
C THR A 126 0.06 -7.23 -7.19
N ASP A 127 -0.24 -6.70 -8.36
CA ASP A 127 -0.95 -7.42 -9.42
C ASP A 127 0.00 -7.93 -10.52
N ASN A 128 1.30 -7.87 -10.31
CA ASN A 128 2.29 -8.16 -11.34
C ASN A 128 3.49 -8.97 -10.86
N ALA A 129 4.19 -9.59 -11.83
CA ALA A 129 5.42 -10.32 -11.63
C ALA A 129 6.28 -10.28 -12.90
N HIS A 130 7.59 -10.57 -12.77
CA HIS A 130 8.51 -10.72 -13.90
C HIS A 130 8.30 -12.07 -14.60
N GLY A 131 7.57 -12.04 -15.73
CA GLY A 131 7.29 -13.20 -16.58
C GLY A 131 6.15 -14.08 -16.11
N GLN A 132 5.72 -14.95 -17.01
CA GLN A 132 4.78 -16.02 -16.74
C GLN A 132 5.54 -17.25 -16.22
N PHE A 133 4.84 -18.10 -15.45
CA PHE A 133 5.42 -19.36 -14.96
C PHE A 133 5.37 -20.44 -16.05
N ASN A 134 6.01 -20.17 -17.22
CA ASN A 134 6.14 -21.11 -18.33
C ASN A 134 7.63 -21.31 -18.68
N GLU A 135 7.93 -22.38 -19.40
CA GLU A 135 9.30 -22.78 -19.72
C GLU A 135 10.04 -21.71 -20.52
N THR A 136 9.37 -21.04 -21.44
CA THR A 136 9.95 -20.01 -22.29
C THR A 136 10.46 -18.83 -21.48
N ASP A 137 9.64 -18.32 -20.52
CA ASP A 137 10.03 -17.21 -19.68
C ASP A 137 11.06 -17.64 -18.62
N LEU A 138 10.94 -18.86 -18.06
CA LEU A 138 11.89 -19.33 -17.05
C LEU A 138 13.31 -19.51 -17.62
N ARG A 139 13.47 -19.71 -18.93
CA ARG A 139 14.79 -19.76 -19.60
C ARG A 139 15.42 -18.38 -19.80
N LYS A 140 14.64 -17.30 -19.75
CA LYS A 140 15.15 -15.91 -19.85
C LYS A 140 15.69 -15.44 -18.51
N LYS A 141 16.63 -14.51 -18.49
CA LYS A 141 17.02 -13.79 -17.28
C LYS A 141 15.81 -13.03 -16.73
N PRO A 142 15.66 -12.91 -15.39
CA PRO A 142 14.48 -12.25 -14.78
C PRO A 142 14.20 -10.85 -15.32
N LEU A 143 15.22 -10.02 -15.58
CA LEU A 143 15.05 -8.67 -16.13
C LEU A 143 14.66 -8.64 -17.62
N GLU A 144 14.85 -9.73 -18.34
CA GLU A 144 14.46 -9.86 -19.75
C GLU A 144 13.04 -10.41 -19.92
N ARG A 145 12.36 -10.73 -18.79
CA ARG A 145 10.98 -11.21 -18.80
C ARG A 145 10.02 -10.03 -18.78
N GLU A 146 9.08 -10.06 -19.70
CA GLU A 146 8.01 -9.07 -19.73
C GLU A 146 7.19 -9.14 -18.44
N MET A 147 6.76 -7.97 -17.93
CA MET A 147 5.89 -7.93 -16.77
C MET A 147 4.53 -8.55 -17.08
N PHE A 148 4.07 -9.42 -16.21
CA PHE A 148 2.84 -10.17 -16.37
C PHE A 148 1.92 -9.99 -15.17
N SER A 149 0.62 -9.85 -15.45
CA SER A 149 -0.43 -9.85 -14.42
C SER A 149 -1.29 -11.10 -14.55
N LYS A 150 -1.40 -11.88 -13.49
CA LYS A 150 -2.33 -13.01 -13.41
C LYS A 150 -3.79 -12.53 -13.34
N GLY A 151 -4.03 -11.28 -12.99
CA GLY A 151 -5.34 -10.67 -12.81
C GLY A 151 -5.32 -9.57 -11.76
N PRO A 152 -6.42 -8.84 -11.59
CA PRO A 152 -6.54 -7.77 -10.62
C PRO A 152 -6.43 -8.29 -9.18
N VAL A 153 -6.05 -7.40 -8.27
CA VAL A 153 -6.18 -7.63 -6.83
C VAL A 153 -7.38 -6.85 -6.33
N ILE A 154 -8.32 -7.55 -5.70
CA ILE A 154 -9.55 -6.97 -5.15
C ILE A 154 -9.59 -7.21 -3.65
N ILE A 155 -9.51 -6.17 -2.86
CA ILE A 155 -9.67 -6.22 -1.41
C ILE A 155 -11.01 -5.54 -1.10
N LYS A 156 -11.99 -6.32 -0.60
CA LYS A 156 -13.31 -5.80 -0.27
C LYS A 156 -13.28 -4.97 1.01
N ASP A 157 -14.45 -4.53 1.47
CA ASP A 157 -14.60 -3.60 2.58
C ASP A 157 -14.21 -4.19 3.94
N ASN A 158 -13.75 -3.33 4.86
CA ASN A 158 -13.47 -3.65 6.26
C ASN A 158 -12.44 -4.78 6.47
N VAL A 159 -11.50 -4.93 5.55
CA VAL A 159 -10.41 -5.91 5.67
C VAL A 159 -9.28 -5.31 6.52
N TRP A 160 -8.78 -6.11 7.45
CA TRP A 160 -7.55 -5.81 8.18
C TRP A 160 -6.38 -6.65 7.68
N ILE A 161 -5.33 -5.99 7.19
CA ILE A 161 -4.11 -6.64 6.69
C ILE A 161 -2.98 -6.38 7.68
N GLY A 162 -2.49 -7.44 8.29
CA GLY A 162 -1.39 -7.41 9.25
C GLY A 162 -0.07 -6.94 8.64
N GLU A 163 0.84 -6.50 9.50
CA GLU A 163 2.17 -5.98 9.10
C GLU A 163 2.96 -6.99 8.28
N LYS A 164 3.65 -6.52 7.23
CA LYS A 164 4.47 -7.34 6.32
C LYS A 164 3.72 -8.43 5.57
N ALA A 165 2.40 -8.39 5.51
CA ALA A 165 1.66 -9.30 4.66
C ALA A 165 1.89 -8.96 3.17
N THR A 166 1.78 -9.99 2.33
CA THR A 166 1.92 -9.88 0.86
C THR A 166 0.64 -10.40 0.21
N ILE A 167 0.04 -9.58 -0.66
CA ILE A 167 -1.12 -9.94 -1.47
C ILE A 167 -0.67 -10.03 -2.92
N LEU A 168 -0.82 -11.20 -3.53
CA LEU A 168 -0.34 -11.48 -4.88
C LEU A 168 -1.42 -11.29 -5.95
N ALA A 169 -0.99 -11.20 -7.20
CA ALA A 169 -1.81 -10.99 -8.38
C ALA A 169 -2.96 -11.99 -8.52
N GLY A 170 -4.13 -11.51 -8.93
CA GLY A 170 -5.33 -12.30 -9.19
C GLY A 170 -6.06 -12.76 -7.93
N VAL A 171 -5.79 -12.13 -6.78
CA VAL A 171 -6.43 -12.48 -5.49
C VAL A 171 -7.59 -11.57 -5.19
N THR A 172 -8.72 -12.15 -4.79
CA THR A 172 -9.85 -11.45 -4.17
C THR A 172 -9.90 -11.78 -2.68
N ILE A 173 -9.88 -10.74 -1.82
CA ILE A 173 -10.09 -10.86 -0.38
C ILE A 173 -11.49 -10.37 -0.04
N GLY A 174 -12.28 -11.24 0.58
CA GLY A 174 -13.66 -10.97 0.98
C GLY A 174 -13.80 -9.92 2.06
N THR A 175 -15.00 -9.42 2.24
CA THR A 175 -15.37 -8.41 3.24
C THR A 175 -15.09 -8.90 4.66
N GLY A 176 -14.60 -8.01 5.51
CA GLY A 176 -14.41 -8.28 6.95
C GLY A 176 -13.34 -9.32 7.27
N CYS A 177 -12.44 -9.64 6.33
CA CYS A 177 -11.35 -10.56 6.55
C CYS A 177 -10.22 -9.98 7.39
N ILE A 178 -9.50 -10.86 8.09
CA ILE A 178 -8.27 -10.53 8.82
C ILE A 178 -7.13 -11.35 8.20
N ILE A 179 -6.12 -10.65 7.69
CA ILE A 179 -4.89 -11.25 7.17
C ILE A 179 -3.80 -11.12 8.24
N GLY A 180 -3.32 -12.22 8.74
CA GLY A 180 -2.26 -12.26 9.76
C GLY A 180 -0.96 -11.61 9.28
N ALA A 181 -0.17 -11.08 10.20
CA ALA A 181 1.13 -10.51 9.89
C ALA A 181 2.06 -11.55 9.23
N ASN A 182 2.95 -11.10 8.34
CA ASN A 182 3.88 -11.94 7.55
C ASN A 182 3.20 -13.03 6.69
N SER A 183 1.91 -12.90 6.39
CA SER A 183 1.19 -13.83 5.54
C SER A 183 1.43 -13.54 4.06
N VAL A 184 1.40 -14.59 3.22
CA VAL A 184 1.44 -14.47 1.76
C VAL A 184 0.15 -15.03 1.17
N VAL A 185 -0.74 -14.14 0.75
CA VAL A 185 -2.04 -14.51 0.17
C VAL A 185 -1.87 -14.78 -1.32
N THR A 186 -2.09 -16.03 -1.72
CA THR A 186 -1.89 -16.55 -3.08
C THR A 186 -3.17 -17.02 -3.76
N LYS A 187 -4.30 -17.05 -3.02
CA LYS A 187 -5.62 -17.52 -3.47
C LYS A 187 -6.70 -16.64 -2.86
N ASP A 188 -7.88 -16.68 -3.46
CA ASP A 188 -9.05 -15.96 -2.97
C ASP A 188 -9.43 -16.36 -1.55
N ILE A 189 -9.85 -15.38 -0.77
CA ILE A 189 -10.31 -15.55 0.61
C ILE A 189 -11.80 -15.16 0.66
N PRO A 190 -12.69 -16.07 1.09
CA PRO A 190 -14.10 -15.77 1.30
C PRO A 190 -14.33 -14.71 2.36
N ASP A 191 -15.52 -14.11 2.38
CA ASP A 191 -15.88 -13.10 3.37
C ASP A 191 -15.76 -13.64 4.80
N TYR A 192 -15.41 -12.76 5.74
CA TYR A 192 -15.35 -13.00 7.19
C TYR A 192 -14.39 -14.13 7.62
N CYS A 193 -13.27 -14.26 6.94
CA CYS A 193 -12.23 -15.24 7.25
C CYS A 193 -11.04 -14.61 7.97
N ILE A 194 -10.45 -15.37 8.89
CA ILE A 194 -9.13 -15.09 9.47
C ILE A 194 -8.14 -16.04 8.79
N VAL A 195 -7.09 -15.48 8.18
CA VAL A 195 -6.07 -16.25 7.46
C VAL A 195 -4.68 -15.89 7.94
N ALA A 196 -3.75 -16.85 7.92
CA ALA A 196 -2.34 -16.60 8.18
C ALA A 196 -1.44 -17.64 7.52
N GLY A 197 -0.13 -17.34 7.45
CA GLY A 197 0.92 -18.22 6.93
C GLY A 197 1.41 -17.86 5.53
N ALA A 198 2.41 -18.56 5.06
CA ALA A 198 3.00 -18.42 3.73
C ALA A 198 3.19 -19.83 3.08
N PRO A 199 2.28 -20.26 2.17
CA PRO A 199 1.08 -19.55 1.72
C PRO A 199 0.00 -19.45 2.81
N ALA A 200 -0.81 -18.39 2.78
CA ALA A 200 -1.86 -18.14 3.75
C ALA A 200 -2.97 -19.22 3.65
N LYS A 201 -3.43 -19.67 4.80
CA LYS A 201 -4.52 -20.64 4.95
C LYS A 201 -5.60 -20.05 5.86
N ILE A 202 -6.86 -20.43 5.63
CA ILE A 202 -7.98 -20.06 6.50
C ILE A 202 -7.76 -20.76 7.85
N ILE A 203 -7.68 -19.97 8.91
CA ILE A 203 -7.57 -20.43 10.31
C ILE A 203 -8.97 -20.53 10.92
N LYS A 204 -9.84 -19.55 10.60
CA LYS A 204 -11.19 -19.47 11.13
C LYS A 204 -12.09 -18.74 10.13
N ARG A 205 -13.32 -19.18 10.02
CA ARG A 205 -14.41 -18.48 9.35
C ARG A 205 -15.47 -18.11 10.39
N ILE A 206 -15.91 -16.85 10.40
CA ILE A 206 -16.96 -16.41 11.30
C ILE A 206 -18.29 -16.91 10.73
N GLY A 207 -19.09 -17.58 11.57
CA GLY A 207 -20.32 -18.25 11.17
C GLY A 207 -20.22 -19.78 11.07
N ASP A 208 -19.01 -20.35 11.03
CA ASP A 208 -18.82 -21.78 11.21
C ASP A 208 -18.79 -22.10 12.71
N GLU A 209 -19.94 -22.00 13.39
CA GLU A 209 -20.07 -22.53 14.76
C GLU A 209 -20.01 -24.06 14.67
N LYS A 210 -19.02 -24.61 15.44
CA LYS A 210 -19.05 -26.03 15.81
C LYS A 210 -19.94 -26.22 17.00
#